data_3e63fb474661cf7fddcae906e9edec4a
#
_entry.id   3e63fb474661cf7fddcae906e9edec4a
#
_cell.length_a   1.000
_cell.length_b   1.000
_cell.length_c   1.000
_cell.angle_alpha   90.00
_cell.angle_beta   90.00
_cell.angle_gamma   90.00
#
_symmetry.space_group_name_H-M   'P 1'
#
loop_
_entity.id
_entity.type
_entity.pdbx_description
1 polymer ?
#
loop_
_entity_poly.entity_id
_entity_poly.type
_entity_poly.pdbx_seq_one_letter_code
_entity_poly.pdbx_strand_id
1 'polypeptide(L)'
;LNSESDLTCEDGTDCRNYGVLDGIEEAKELMADMMEVRPDQVIIYGNSSLNVMFDTVARSMISGVMGSTPWCKLEKVKFLCPVPGYDRHFAITEYFGIEMINVPMLPTGPDMDMVEQLVSSDPAIKGIWCVPKYSNPQGISYSDETVRRFARLKPAAVDFRIYWDNAYTIHHLYDHDQDHLIEILAECKRAGNPDLAYKFASTSKISFPGSGISALAASQNNLVDIRAQMKVQTIGHDKVNQLRHVRFFGDIHGMVEHMRLHADILRPKFEIVRNTLESQLGGLGIGTWTNPKGGYFVSFDSLDGCAKEIVSRCKKAGLVLTSAGATYPYGKDPHDSNIRIAPSFPANSDLQLAMNVFTCVVKLVSVKKYLAEMDAQEK
;
A
#
# COMPACT_ATOMS: atom_id res chain seq x y z
N LEU A 1 -10.71 23.76 -18.65
CA LEU A 1 -10.00 25.01 -18.29
C LEU A 1 -10.26 26.03 -19.38
N ASN A 2 -11.34 26.80 -19.23
CA ASN A 2 -11.84 27.70 -20.30
C ASN A 2 -11.65 29.17 -19.96
N SER A 3 -11.24 29.51 -18.74
CA SER A 3 -11.10 30.88 -18.25
C SER A 3 -9.90 31.02 -17.31
N GLU A 4 -9.48 32.24 -17.02
CA GLU A 4 -8.43 32.54 -16.03
C GLU A 4 -8.85 32.10 -14.61
N SER A 5 -10.13 32.21 -14.28
CA SER A 5 -10.65 31.74 -12.99
C SER A 5 -10.47 30.20 -12.78
N ASP A 6 -10.39 29.42 -13.87
CA ASP A 6 -10.14 27.98 -13.82
C ASP A 6 -8.68 27.66 -13.46
N LEU A 7 -7.80 28.63 -13.44
CA LEU A 7 -6.37 28.50 -13.21
C LEU A 7 -5.89 29.26 -11.96
N THR A 8 -6.83 29.89 -11.23
CA THR A 8 -6.55 30.69 -10.04
C THR A 8 -7.21 30.06 -8.82
N CYS A 9 -6.46 29.90 -7.74
CA CYS A 9 -6.97 29.46 -6.44
C CYS A 9 -7.82 30.55 -5.77
N GLU A 10 -8.55 30.19 -4.71
CA GLU A 10 -9.39 31.11 -3.94
C GLU A 10 -8.57 32.24 -3.31
N ASP A 11 -7.33 31.97 -2.89
CA ASP A 11 -6.39 32.95 -2.33
C ASP A 11 -5.73 33.84 -3.39
N GLY A 12 -6.08 33.69 -4.68
CA GLY A 12 -5.51 34.43 -5.79
C GLY A 12 -4.22 33.81 -6.38
N THR A 13 -3.76 32.70 -5.91
CA THR A 13 -2.58 32.01 -6.46
C THR A 13 -2.83 31.56 -7.90
N ASP A 14 -2.00 32.05 -8.84
CA ASP A 14 -2.02 31.61 -10.23
C ASP A 14 -1.29 30.29 -10.39
N CYS A 15 -2.04 29.24 -10.69
CA CYS A 15 -1.50 27.87 -10.83
C CYS A 15 -0.55 27.69 -12.01
N ARG A 16 -0.47 28.63 -12.95
CA ARG A 16 0.47 28.61 -14.08
C ARG A 16 1.89 29.03 -13.69
N ASN A 17 2.04 29.71 -12.57
CA ASN A 17 3.32 30.22 -12.10
C ASN A 17 4.12 29.21 -11.27
N TYR A 18 5.40 29.49 -11.06
CA TYR A 18 6.25 28.80 -10.11
C TYR A 18 5.80 29.01 -8.66
N GLY A 19 6.40 28.25 -7.76
CA GLY A 19 6.23 28.42 -6.31
C GLY A 19 5.18 27.49 -5.70
N VAL A 20 4.83 27.78 -4.46
CA VAL A 20 3.95 26.96 -3.61
C VAL A 20 4.50 25.53 -3.48
N LEU A 21 5.67 25.41 -2.85
CA LEU A 21 6.42 24.15 -2.73
C LEU A 21 5.58 23.00 -2.15
N ASP A 22 4.73 23.30 -1.17
CA ASP A 22 3.90 22.32 -0.46
C ASP A 22 2.59 21.98 -1.19
N GLY A 23 2.31 22.62 -2.32
CA GLY A 23 1.02 22.52 -3.00
C GLY A 23 0.02 23.61 -2.58
N ILE A 24 -1.04 23.78 -3.36
CA ILE A 24 -2.09 24.78 -3.10
C ILE A 24 -2.89 24.41 -1.85
N GLU A 25 -3.40 25.41 -1.13
CA GLU A 25 -4.06 25.19 0.16
C GLU A 25 -5.29 24.31 0.04
N GLU A 26 -6.12 24.52 -0.97
CA GLU A 26 -7.33 23.72 -1.22
C GLU A 26 -7.00 22.23 -1.47
N ALA A 27 -5.87 21.93 -2.12
CA ALA A 27 -5.44 20.55 -2.32
C ALA A 27 -4.90 19.93 -1.02
N LYS A 28 -4.25 20.73 -0.18
CA LYS A 28 -3.80 20.29 1.15
C LYS A 28 -5.00 19.97 2.04
N GLU A 29 -6.03 20.81 2.03
CA GLU A 29 -7.28 20.59 2.77
C GLU A 29 -7.96 19.30 2.31
N LEU A 30 -8.18 19.13 1.00
CA LEU A 30 -8.80 17.92 0.43
C LEU A 30 -8.04 16.65 0.79
N MET A 31 -6.72 16.66 0.66
CA MET A 31 -5.89 15.49 0.98
C MET A 31 -5.75 15.27 2.49
N ALA A 32 -5.76 16.34 3.28
CA ALA A 32 -5.75 16.26 4.74
C ALA A 32 -7.01 15.60 5.28
N ASP A 33 -8.17 15.98 4.78
CA ASP A 33 -9.46 15.35 5.13
C ASP A 33 -9.45 13.85 4.77
N MET A 34 -8.99 13.50 3.55
CA MET A 34 -8.86 12.11 3.15
C MET A 34 -7.89 11.32 4.02
N MET A 35 -6.83 11.96 4.50
CA MET A 35 -5.80 11.35 5.35
C MET A 35 -6.10 11.49 6.85
N GLU A 36 -7.20 12.15 7.24
CA GLU A 36 -7.59 12.39 8.64
C GLU A 36 -6.50 13.14 9.45
N VAL A 37 -5.84 14.11 8.82
CA VAL A 37 -4.79 14.94 9.42
C VAL A 37 -5.09 16.42 9.22
N ARG A 38 -4.25 17.32 9.76
CA ARG A 38 -4.42 18.77 9.50
C ARG A 38 -3.72 19.18 8.21
N PRO A 39 -4.23 20.21 7.47
CA PRO A 39 -3.61 20.70 6.25
C PRO A 39 -2.15 21.13 6.41
N ASP A 40 -1.77 21.69 7.56
CA ASP A 40 -0.39 22.08 7.87
C ASP A 40 0.59 20.91 8.01
N GLN A 41 0.08 19.70 8.13
CA GLN A 41 0.86 18.44 8.17
C GLN A 41 1.08 17.82 6.78
N VAL A 42 0.53 18.40 5.72
CA VAL A 42 0.50 17.81 4.36
C VAL A 42 1.41 18.54 3.40
N ILE A 43 2.11 17.79 2.57
CA ILE A 43 2.77 18.27 1.34
C ILE A 43 2.15 17.52 0.17
N ILE A 44 1.72 18.27 -0.85
CA ILE A 44 1.20 17.70 -2.11
C ILE A 44 2.35 17.47 -3.08
N TYR A 45 2.33 16.32 -3.74
CA TYR A 45 3.30 15.91 -4.74
C TYR A 45 2.64 15.64 -6.10
N GLY A 46 3.40 15.02 -7.00
CA GLY A 46 2.92 14.57 -8.30
C GLY A 46 1.93 13.41 -8.22
N ASN A 47 1.82 12.62 -9.28
CA ASN A 47 0.71 11.70 -9.51
C ASN A 47 0.66 10.45 -8.62
N SER A 48 1.73 10.09 -7.91
CA SER A 48 1.81 8.77 -7.27
C SER A 48 2.51 8.80 -5.92
N SER A 49 1.90 8.20 -4.90
CA SER A 49 2.53 7.96 -3.59
C SER A 49 3.78 7.06 -3.70
N LEU A 50 3.85 6.18 -4.70
CA LEU A 50 5.04 5.38 -4.95
C LEU A 50 6.28 6.24 -5.22
N ASN A 51 6.14 7.31 -6.04
CA ASN A 51 7.22 8.26 -6.30
C ASN A 51 7.64 8.97 -5.01
N VAL A 52 6.67 9.38 -4.18
CA VAL A 52 6.96 10.06 -2.91
C VAL A 52 7.71 9.14 -1.95
N MET A 53 7.33 7.86 -1.88
CA MET A 53 8.03 6.86 -1.07
C MET A 53 9.45 6.60 -1.59
N PHE A 54 9.61 6.48 -2.91
CA PHE A 54 10.94 6.37 -3.54
C PHE A 54 11.81 7.59 -3.20
N ASP A 55 11.30 8.81 -3.40
CA ASP A 55 12.01 10.04 -3.07
C ASP A 55 12.37 10.13 -1.58
N THR A 56 11.48 9.66 -0.70
CA THR A 56 11.72 9.67 0.74
C THR A 56 12.87 8.74 1.12
N VAL A 57 12.93 7.54 0.54
CA VAL A 57 14.06 6.62 0.72
C VAL A 57 15.33 7.21 0.09
N ALA A 58 15.25 7.76 -1.13
CA ALA A 58 16.39 8.39 -1.81
C ALA A 58 17.00 9.55 -1.00
N ARG A 59 16.15 10.41 -0.43
CA ARG A 59 16.59 11.49 0.47
C ARG A 59 17.30 10.93 1.71
N SER A 60 16.75 9.88 2.32
CA SER A 60 17.38 9.24 3.47
C SER A 60 18.74 8.63 3.12
N MET A 61 18.86 8.02 1.92
CA MET A 61 20.13 7.49 1.41
C MET A 61 21.17 8.59 1.22
N ILE A 62 20.79 9.75 0.67
CA ILE A 62 21.73 10.81 0.26
C ILE A 62 22.03 11.78 1.40
N SER A 63 21.02 12.16 2.18
CA SER A 63 21.08 13.27 3.14
C SER A 63 20.89 12.83 4.60
N GLY A 64 20.44 11.59 4.83
CA GLY A 64 20.00 11.15 6.16
C GLY A 64 18.60 11.62 6.50
N VAL A 65 18.16 11.36 7.71
CA VAL A 65 16.86 11.76 8.27
C VAL A 65 17.11 12.70 9.43
N MET A 66 16.60 13.94 9.35
CA MET A 66 16.70 14.95 10.43
C MET A 66 18.13 15.10 10.96
N GLY A 67 19.13 15.20 10.06
CA GLY A 67 20.54 15.38 10.40
C GLY A 67 21.27 14.10 10.80
N SER A 68 20.67 12.93 10.69
CA SER A 68 21.36 11.65 10.88
C SER A 68 22.38 11.39 9.74
N THR A 69 23.25 10.41 9.96
CA THR A 69 24.19 9.97 8.92
C THR A 69 23.44 9.50 7.70
N PRO A 70 23.77 9.97 6.47
CA PRO A 70 23.21 9.46 5.22
C PRO A 70 23.30 7.92 5.16
N TRP A 71 22.22 7.25 4.80
CA TRP A 71 22.18 5.79 4.83
C TRP A 71 23.18 5.15 3.88
N CYS A 72 23.52 5.81 2.77
CA CYS A 72 24.56 5.32 1.85
C CYS A 72 25.98 5.28 2.47
N LYS A 73 26.19 5.92 3.62
CA LYS A 73 27.46 5.92 4.37
C LYS A 73 27.47 4.90 5.50
N LEU A 74 26.37 4.23 5.77
CA LEU A 74 26.26 3.18 6.78
C LEU A 74 26.73 1.85 6.19
N GLU A 75 27.33 1.02 7.02
CA GLU A 75 27.75 -0.33 6.62
C GLU A 75 26.54 -1.17 6.20
N LYS A 76 25.42 -1.02 6.88
CA LYS A 76 24.21 -1.80 6.65
C LYS A 76 22.96 -1.00 6.93
N VAL A 77 21.97 -1.15 6.05
CA VAL A 77 20.62 -0.62 6.22
C VAL A 77 19.62 -1.76 6.00
N LYS A 78 18.62 -1.85 6.87
CA LYS A 78 17.60 -2.88 6.83
C LYS A 78 16.21 -2.27 6.91
N PHE A 79 15.24 -2.94 6.26
CA PHE A 79 13.81 -2.65 6.37
C PHE A 79 13.04 -3.89 6.77
N LEU A 80 12.04 -3.69 7.62
CA LEU A 80 11.04 -4.70 7.91
C LEU A 80 9.98 -4.68 6.81
N CYS A 81 9.65 -5.86 6.34
CA CYS A 81 8.72 -6.08 5.23
C CYS A 81 7.61 -7.04 5.67
N PRO A 82 6.44 -6.53 6.09
CA PRO A 82 5.26 -7.38 6.31
C PRO A 82 4.91 -8.17 5.05
N VAL A 83 4.76 -9.49 5.20
CA VAL A 83 4.54 -10.42 4.10
C VAL A 83 3.35 -11.35 4.36
N PRO A 84 2.58 -11.66 3.31
CA PRO A 84 2.67 -11.15 1.94
C PRO A 84 2.39 -9.64 1.88
N GLY A 85 3.07 -8.91 1.01
CA GLY A 85 3.03 -7.44 0.94
C GLY A 85 3.10 -6.88 -0.48
N TYR A 86 3.30 -5.57 -0.58
CA TYR A 86 3.29 -4.86 -1.85
C TYR A 86 4.66 -4.89 -2.54
N ASP A 87 4.71 -5.55 -3.68
CA ASP A 87 5.93 -5.77 -4.49
C ASP A 87 6.70 -4.50 -4.84
N ARG A 88 6.02 -3.36 -5.01
CA ARG A 88 6.70 -2.09 -5.35
C ARG A 88 7.46 -1.49 -4.17
N HIS A 89 7.00 -1.69 -2.94
CA HIS A 89 7.77 -1.34 -1.74
C HIS A 89 9.09 -2.14 -1.69
N PHE A 90 9.01 -3.43 -1.94
CA PHE A 90 10.18 -4.30 -1.95
C PHE A 90 11.16 -3.93 -3.07
N ALA A 91 10.64 -3.56 -4.25
CA ALA A 91 11.47 -3.10 -5.36
C ALA A 91 12.24 -1.81 -5.04
N ILE A 92 11.64 -0.86 -4.27
CA ILE A 92 12.36 0.34 -3.81
C ILE A 92 13.52 -0.05 -2.89
N THR A 93 13.26 -0.89 -1.90
CA THR A 93 14.28 -1.33 -0.94
C THR A 93 15.40 -2.10 -1.61
N GLU A 94 15.07 -3.02 -2.52
CA GLU A 94 16.04 -3.78 -3.30
C GLU A 94 16.91 -2.87 -4.19
N TYR A 95 16.29 -1.88 -4.86
CA TYR A 95 16.99 -0.93 -5.71
C TYR A 95 18.07 -0.14 -4.96
N PHE A 96 17.81 0.24 -3.71
CA PHE A 96 18.78 0.95 -2.87
C PHE A 96 19.74 0.03 -2.12
N GLY A 97 19.71 -1.27 -2.34
CA GLY A 97 20.57 -2.24 -1.64
C GLY A 97 20.24 -2.40 -0.16
N ILE A 98 19.03 -2.05 0.25
CA ILE A 98 18.54 -2.19 1.62
C ILE A 98 18.15 -3.64 1.87
N GLU A 99 18.69 -4.26 2.92
CA GLU A 99 18.33 -5.63 3.31
C GLU A 99 16.88 -5.70 3.80
N MET A 100 16.13 -6.65 3.32
CA MET A 100 14.73 -6.86 3.67
C MET A 100 14.55 -8.03 4.63
N ILE A 101 13.83 -7.80 5.73
CA ILE A 101 13.49 -8.79 6.74
C ILE A 101 12.00 -9.06 6.67
N ASN A 102 11.60 -10.29 6.40
CA ASN A 102 10.19 -10.68 6.40
C ASN A 102 9.60 -10.62 7.81
N VAL A 103 8.42 -10.02 7.91
CA VAL A 103 7.59 -10.03 9.12
C VAL A 103 6.25 -10.65 8.77
N PRO A 104 5.79 -11.73 9.44
CA PRO A 104 4.49 -12.33 9.13
C PRO A 104 3.33 -11.35 9.32
N MET A 105 2.37 -11.38 8.40
CA MET A 105 1.08 -10.71 8.57
C MET A 105 0.12 -11.61 9.33
N LEU A 106 -0.47 -11.08 10.40
CA LEU A 106 -1.53 -11.68 11.20
C LEU A 106 -2.89 -11.04 10.81
N PRO A 107 -4.03 -11.60 11.26
CA PRO A 107 -5.36 -11.04 10.95
C PRO A 107 -5.57 -9.58 11.38
N THR A 108 -4.76 -9.08 12.31
CA THR A 108 -4.85 -7.71 12.87
C THR A 108 -3.73 -6.78 12.42
N GLY A 109 -2.86 -7.21 11.51
CA GLY A 109 -1.68 -6.48 11.05
C GLY A 109 -0.40 -7.30 11.16
N PRO A 110 0.80 -6.71 11.05
CA PRO A 110 2.06 -7.44 11.20
C PRO A 110 2.20 -8.06 12.60
N ASP A 111 3.04 -9.10 12.70
CA ASP A 111 3.48 -9.63 13.99
C ASP A 111 4.26 -8.56 14.76
N MET A 112 3.54 -7.87 15.67
CA MET A 112 4.11 -6.76 16.43
C MET A 112 5.12 -7.20 17.49
N ASP A 113 5.06 -8.45 17.96
CA ASP A 113 6.08 -8.95 18.91
C ASP A 113 7.43 -9.04 18.21
N MET A 114 7.45 -9.55 16.99
CA MET A 114 8.64 -9.58 16.14
C MET A 114 9.10 -8.16 15.76
N VAL A 115 8.18 -7.27 15.37
CA VAL A 115 8.50 -5.88 15.02
C VAL A 115 9.17 -5.16 16.19
N GLU A 116 8.57 -5.20 17.38
CA GLU A 116 9.10 -4.53 18.58
C GLU A 116 10.47 -5.06 18.97
N GLN A 117 10.65 -6.38 18.96
CA GLN A 117 11.92 -7.01 19.26
C GLN A 117 13.03 -6.57 18.30
N LEU A 118 12.79 -6.64 17.00
CA LEU A 118 13.78 -6.31 15.98
C LEU A 118 14.12 -4.81 16.00
N VAL A 119 13.11 -3.94 16.01
CA VAL A 119 13.30 -2.49 15.97
C VAL A 119 14.03 -1.95 17.20
N SER A 120 13.78 -2.55 18.37
CA SER A 120 14.45 -2.11 19.62
C SER A 120 15.88 -2.62 19.78
N SER A 121 16.29 -3.66 19.05
CA SER A 121 17.59 -4.31 19.23
C SER A 121 18.59 -4.05 18.12
N ASP A 122 18.14 -3.73 16.90
CA ASP A 122 19.01 -3.58 15.73
C ASP A 122 18.99 -2.15 15.17
N PRO A 123 20.05 -1.33 15.38
CA PRO A 123 20.13 0.04 14.87
C PRO A 123 20.30 0.12 13.34
N ALA A 124 20.55 -0.98 12.65
CA ALA A 124 20.59 -1.02 11.20
C ALA A 124 19.17 -1.00 10.59
N ILE A 125 18.12 -1.30 11.36
CA ILE A 125 16.74 -1.24 10.90
C ILE A 125 16.29 0.22 10.87
N LYS A 126 16.05 0.73 9.66
CA LYS A 126 15.73 2.15 9.41
C LYS A 126 14.28 2.38 9.03
N GLY A 127 13.54 1.32 8.71
CA GLY A 127 12.15 1.48 8.33
C GLY A 127 11.35 0.19 8.31
N ILE A 128 10.05 0.37 8.21
CA ILE A 128 9.06 -0.68 7.99
C ILE A 128 8.03 -0.20 6.96
N TRP A 129 7.71 -1.05 6.00
CA TRP A 129 6.61 -0.80 5.07
C TRP A 129 5.27 -1.23 5.67
N CYS A 130 4.26 -0.36 5.61
CA CYS A 130 2.91 -0.66 6.09
C CYS A 130 1.88 -0.27 5.04
N VAL A 131 0.94 -1.18 4.73
CA VAL A 131 -0.30 -0.89 4.02
C VAL A 131 -1.45 -1.18 4.99
N PRO A 132 -1.84 -0.21 5.84
CA PRO A 132 -2.56 -0.50 7.07
C PRO A 132 -4.05 -0.72 6.89
N LYS A 133 -4.65 -0.31 5.79
CA LYS A 133 -6.08 -0.47 5.51
C LYS A 133 -6.25 -1.20 4.18
N TYR A 134 -7.06 -2.26 4.19
CA TYR A 134 -7.29 -3.10 3.01
C TYR A 134 -5.98 -3.52 2.32
N SER A 135 -5.04 -4.06 3.08
CA SER A 135 -3.66 -4.30 2.68
C SER A 135 -3.52 -5.06 1.37
N ASN A 136 -2.46 -4.76 0.64
CA ASN A 136 -2.11 -5.46 -0.59
C ASN A 136 -1.10 -6.60 -0.26
N PRO A 137 -1.43 -7.89 -0.48
CA PRO A 137 -2.59 -8.41 -1.21
C PRO A 137 -3.79 -8.85 -0.35
N GLN A 138 -3.70 -8.87 0.99
CA GLN A 138 -4.61 -9.64 1.85
C GLN A 138 -5.95 -8.93 2.14
N GLY A 139 -6.03 -7.62 1.90
CA GLY A 139 -7.22 -6.84 2.24
C GLY A 139 -7.47 -6.69 3.76
N ILE A 140 -6.46 -6.98 4.58
CA ILE A 140 -6.51 -6.83 6.05
C ILE A 140 -6.39 -5.36 6.40
N SER A 141 -7.14 -4.92 7.42
CA SER A 141 -6.96 -3.63 8.08
C SER A 141 -6.37 -3.83 9.48
N TYR A 142 -5.41 -2.98 9.84
CA TYR A 142 -4.74 -3.07 11.14
C TYR A 142 -5.72 -2.73 12.27
N SER A 143 -5.62 -3.47 13.37
CA SER A 143 -6.41 -3.18 14.57
C SER A 143 -5.90 -1.91 15.27
N ASP A 144 -6.77 -1.29 16.05
CA ASP A 144 -6.42 -0.15 16.91
C ASP A 144 -5.20 -0.45 17.79
N GLU A 145 -5.14 -1.65 18.36
CA GLU A 145 -4.00 -2.03 19.21
C GLU A 145 -2.70 -2.15 18.38
N THR A 146 -2.77 -2.70 17.18
CA THR A 146 -1.61 -2.73 16.27
C THR A 146 -1.09 -1.31 15.99
N VAL A 147 -1.98 -0.37 15.68
CA VAL A 147 -1.60 1.04 15.45
C VAL A 147 -1.00 1.67 16.70
N ARG A 148 -1.58 1.44 17.89
CA ARG A 148 -1.02 1.94 19.16
C ARG A 148 0.34 1.31 19.49
N ARG A 149 0.56 0.03 19.17
CA ARG A 149 1.86 -0.62 19.32
C ARG A 149 2.90 0.02 18.39
N PHE A 150 2.56 0.28 17.14
CA PHE A 150 3.42 1.06 16.24
C PHE A 150 3.79 2.42 16.82
N ALA A 151 2.83 3.15 17.35
CA ALA A 151 3.05 4.48 17.93
C ALA A 151 3.99 4.46 19.16
N ARG A 152 4.02 3.35 19.89
CA ARG A 152 4.85 3.16 21.11
C ARG A 152 6.20 2.52 20.84
N LEU A 153 6.56 2.23 19.60
CA LEU A 153 7.87 1.65 19.24
C LEU A 153 9.02 2.48 19.86
N LYS A 154 10.05 1.78 20.28
CA LYS A 154 11.29 2.37 20.82
C LYS A 154 12.46 1.93 19.94
N PRO A 155 12.66 2.57 18.78
CA PRO A 155 13.71 2.16 17.85
C PRO A 155 15.10 2.35 18.44
N ALA A 156 15.99 1.38 18.22
CA ALA A 156 17.42 1.54 18.47
C ALA A 156 18.05 2.58 17.53
N ALA A 157 17.48 2.76 16.33
CA ALA A 157 17.89 3.77 15.37
C ALA A 157 17.08 5.06 15.54
N VAL A 158 17.75 6.20 15.78
CA VAL A 158 17.09 7.52 15.89
C VAL A 158 16.42 8.00 14.61
N ASP A 159 16.88 7.48 13.49
CA ASP A 159 16.43 7.78 12.14
C ASP A 159 15.46 6.71 11.57
N PHE A 160 14.96 5.81 12.40
CA PHE A 160 13.91 4.86 12.01
C PHE A 160 12.60 5.59 11.70
N ARG A 161 11.89 5.15 10.63
CA ARG A 161 10.57 5.66 10.28
C ARG A 161 9.62 4.54 9.86
N ILE A 162 8.35 4.71 10.22
CA ILE A 162 7.24 3.92 9.71
C ILE A 162 6.79 4.53 8.38
N TYR A 163 6.85 3.77 7.29
CA TYR A 163 6.35 4.15 5.97
C TYR A 163 4.90 3.65 5.85
N TRP A 164 3.96 4.54 6.18
CA TRP A 164 2.53 4.26 6.30
C TRP A 164 1.81 4.58 5.00
N ASP A 165 1.78 3.60 4.06
CA ASP A 165 1.12 3.75 2.76
C ASP A 165 -0.39 3.54 2.88
N ASN A 166 -1.12 4.63 3.06
CA ASN A 166 -2.58 4.64 3.19
C ASN A 166 -3.27 4.69 1.83
N ALA A 167 -2.90 3.78 0.92
CA ALA A 167 -3.35 3.74 -0.47
C ALA A 167 -4.85 3.48 -0.62
N TYR A 168 -5.50 2.89 0.39
CA TYR A 168 -6.89 2.44 0.31
C TYR A 168 -7.80 3.08 1.34
N THR A 169 -7.50 4.29 1.77
CA THR A 169 -8.18 5.04 2.85
C THR A 169 -9.70 5.04 2.73
N ILE A 170 -10.24 5.26 1.52
CA ILE A 170 -11.68 5.39 1.23
C ILE A 170 -12.17 4.35 0.21
N HIS A 171 -11.46 3.23 0.05
CA HIS A 171 -11.75 2.21 -0.96
C HIS A 171 -12.64 1.09 -0.41
N HIS A 172 -13.77 1.47 0.18
CA HIS A 172 -14.76 0.55 0.71
C HIS A 172 -15.55 -0.13 -0.41
N LEU A 173 -15.89 -1.40 -0.25
CA LEU A 173 -16.80 -2.11 -1.16
C LEU A 173 -18.25 -2.03 -0.70
N TYR A 174 -18.48 -1.78 0.59
CA TYR A 174 -19.81 -1.79 1.22
C TYR A 174 -20.03 -0.51 2.02
N ASP A 175 -21.26 0.02 2.00
CA ASP A 175 -21.59 1.26 2.71
C ASP A 175 -21.70 1.05 4.23
N HIS A 176 -22.16 -0.13 4.66
CA HIS A 176 -22.49 -0.42 6.07
C HIS A 176 -21.53 -1.40 6.74
N ASP A 177 -20.51 -1.89 6.00
CA ASP A 177 -19.51 -2.82 6.53
C ASP A 177 -18.12 -2.37 6.10
N GLN A 178 -17.63 -1.33 6.77
CA GLN A 178 -16.34 -0.69 6.48
C GLN A 178 -15.38 -0.92 7.63
N ASP A 179 -14.11 -1.16 7.27
CA ASP A 179 -13.05 -1.18 8.27
C ASP A 179 -12.71 0.25 8.71
N HIS A 180 -12.46 0.39 10.01
CA HIS A 180 -11.96 1.61 10.61
C HIS A 180 -10.45 1.48 10.87
N LEU A 181 -9.73 2.60 10.80
CA LEU A 181 -8.30 2.67 11.10
C LEU A 181 -8.04 3.96 11.88
N ILE A 182 -7.54 3.86 13.11
CA ILE A 182 -7.18 5.05 13.89
C ILE A 182 -5.96 5.74 13.29
N GLU A 183 -5.85 7.06 13.47
CA GLU A 183 -4.87 7.91 12.81
C GLU A 183 -3.48 7.78 13.48
N ILE A 184 -2.49 7.31 12.70
CA ILE A 184 -1.15 6.97 13.20
C ILE A 184 -0.36 8.18 13.71
N LEU A 185 -0.44 9.35 13.06
CA LEU A 185 0.34 10.53 13.50
C LEU A 185 -0.17 11.06 14.84
N ALA A 186 -1.49 11.01 15.04
CA ALA A 186 -2.10 11.37 16.32
C ALA A 186 -1.71 10.38 17.43
N GLU A 187 -1.70 9.08 17.13
CA GLU A 187 -1.26 8.06 18.08
C GLU A 187 0.24 8.21 18.41
N CYS A 188 1.09 8.44 17.41
CA CYS A 188 2.52 8.71 17.62
C CYS A 188 2.72 9.95 18.51
N LYS A 189 2.00 11.04 18.24
CA LYS A 189 2.05 12.25 19.08
C LYS A 189 1.60 11.96 20.52
N ARG A 190 0.52 11.20 20.69
CA ARG A 190 -0.01 10.79 22.00
C ARG A 190 0.97 9.91 22.78
N ALA A 191 1.71 9.06 22.07
CA ALA A 191 2.74 8.19 22.63
C ALA A 191 4.08 8.89 22.93
N GLY A 192 4.22 10.18 22.57
CA GLY A 192 5.48 10.93 22.75
C GLY A 192 6.51 10.71 21.64
N ASN A 193 6.12 10.09 20.51
CA ASN A 193 6.96 9.77 19.36
C ASN A 193 6.46 10.48 18.07
N PRO A 194 6.28 11.82 18.05
CA PRO A 194 5.61 12.52 16.96
C PRO A 194 6.30 12.36 15.60
N ASP A 195 7.59 12.11 15.58
CA ASP A 195 8.40 12.06 14.36
C ASP A 195 8.54 10.65 13.76
N LEU A 196 7.85 9.66 14.34
CA LEU A 196 8.10 8.25 14.03
C LEU A 196 7.54 7.80 12.66
N ALA A 197 6.52 8.47 12.12
CA ALA A 197 5.83 8.01 10.92
C ALA A 197 5.80 9.04 9.79
N TYR A 198 5.91 8.52 8.55
CA TYR A 198 5.55 9.17 7.31
C TYR A 198 4.27 8.50 6.78
N LYS A 199 3.23 9.30 6.51
CA LYS A 199 1.95 8.81 6.00
C LYS A 199 1.79 9.24 4.54
N PHE A 200 1.51 8.30 3.66
CA PHE A 200 1.41 8.51 2.22
C PHE A 200 0.01 8.20 1.72
N ALA A 201 -0.46 8.97 0.76
CA ALA A 201 -1.70 8.71 0.05
C ALA A 201 -1.64 9.26 -1.37
N SER A 202 -2.55 8.83 -2.24
CA SER A 202 -2.69 9.39 -3.58
C SER A 202 -4.09 9.15 -4.15
N THR A 203 -4.45 9.93 -5.15
CA THR A 203 -5.68 9.74 -5.93
C THR A 203 -5.50 8.80 -7.12
N SER A 204 -4.37 8.08 -7.20
CA SER A 204 -4.06 7.18 -8.33
C SER A 204 -5.13 6.12 -8.60
N LYS A 205 -5.84 5.68 -7.56
CA LYS A 205 -6.93 4.70 -7.64
C LYS A 205 -8.31 5.32 -7.40
N ILE A 206 -8.37 6.66 -7.34
CA ILE A 206 -9.59 7.43 -7.13
C ILE A 206 -9.95 8.18 -8.40
N SER A 207 -9.01 8.92 -9.00
CA SER A 207 -9.14 9.60 -10.29
C SER A 207 -8.44 8.79 -11.40
N PHE A 208 -7.25 9.23 -11.84
CA PHE A 208 -6.49 8.57 -12.89
C PHE A 208 -5.07 8.24 -12.46
N PRO A 209 -4.57 6.99 -12.67
CA PRO A 209 -3.23 6.59 -12.23
C PRO A 209 -2.10 7.47 -12.79
N GLY A 210 -2.22 7.93 -14.04
CA GLY A 210 -1.21 8.77 -14.70
C GLY A 210 -1.37 10.27 -14.45
N SER A 211 -2.47 10.72 -13.85
CA SER A 211 -2.84 12.13 -13.69
C SER A 211 -3.41 12.44 -12.31
N GLY A 212 -3.11 11.63 -11.31
CA GLY A 212 -3.50 11.86 -9.93
C GLY A 212 -2.68 12.94 -9.24
N ILE A 213 -2.97 13.15 -7.96
CA ILE A 213 -2.12 13.85 -7.00
C ILE A 213 -1.79 12.91 -5.85
N SER A 214 -0.66 13.13 -5.22
CA SER A 214 -0.25 12.38 -4.04
C SER A 214 0.14 13.31 -2.90
N ALA A 215 0.15 12.79 -1.69
CA ALA A 215 0.48 13.54 -0.51
C ALA A 215 1.36 12.74 0.44
N LEU A 216 2.19 13.46 1.17
CA LEU A 216 2.89 12.99 2.35
C LEU A 216 2.42 13.82 3.54
N ALA A 217 2.02 13.16 4.62
CA ALA A 217 1.75 13.78 5.90
C ALA A 217 2.74 13.31 6.95
N ALA A 218 3.19 14.23 7.81
CA ALA A 218 4.15 13.94 8.86
C ALA A 218 4.09 14.99 10.00
N SER A 219 4.92 14.81 11.02
CA SER A 219 5.16 15.83 12.04
C SER A 219 5.82 17.07 11.46
N GLN A 220 5.70 18.20 12.15
CA GLN A 220 6.33 19.44 11.72
C GLN A 220 7.86 19.32 11.62
N ASN A 221 8.52 18.60 12.52
CA ASN A 221 9.97 18.39 12.47
C ASN A 221 10.37 17.64 11.18
N ASN A 222 9.67 16.55 10.86
CA ASN A 222 9.89 15.82 9.62
C ASN A 222 9.61 16.70 8.37
N LEU A 223 8.55 17.52 8.39
CA LEU A 223 8.22 18.39 7.26
C LEU A 223 9.27 19.49 7.04
N VAL A 224 9.86 20.02 8.11
CA VAL A 224 10.96 21.01 8.00
C VAL A 224 12.16 20.37 7.30
N ASP A 225 12.55 19.16 7.68
CA ASP A 225 13.65 18.42 7.05
C ASP A 225 13.36 18.10 5.58
N ILE A 226 12.15 17.60 5.30
CA ILE A 226 11.71 17.26 3.93
C ILE A 226 11.70 18.51 3.04
N ARG A 227 11.12 19.63 3.50
CA ARG A 227 11.07 20.89 2.73
C ARG A 227 12.46 21.44 2.41
N ALA A 228 13.39 21.32 3.35
CA ALA A 228 14.77 21.75 3.13
C ALA A 228 15.43 21.01 1.95
N GLN A 229 15.14 19.73 1.81
CA GLN A 229 15.65 18.89 0.74
C GLN A 229 14.86 19.06 -0.58
N MET A 230 13.53 19.22 -0.49
CA MET A 230 12.68 19.45 -1.66
C MET A 230 13.03 20.72 -2.44
N LYS A 231 13.46 21.79 -1.75
CA LYS A 231 13.87 23.05 -2.40
C LYS A 231 14.99 22.88 -3.43
N VAL A 232 15.78 21.82 -3.31
CA VAL A 232 16.83 21.47 -4.28
C VAL A 232 16.27 20.65 -5.42
N GLN A 233 15.22 19.87 -5.19
CA GLN A 233 14.62 18.96 -6.16
C GLN A 233 13.63 19.67 -7.08
N THR A 234 12.78 20.55 -6.53
CA THR A 234 11.68 21.18 -7.27
C THR A 234 11.34 22.58 -6.70
N ILE A 235 10.71 23.40 -7.53
CA ILE A 235 10.11 24.69 -7.10
C ILE A 235 8.66 24.47 -6.66
N GLY A 236 8.02 23.40 -7.10
CA GLY A 236 6.64 23.01 -6.80
C GLY A 236 6.13 22.00 -7.82
N HIS A 237 5.10 21.28 -7.42
CA HIS A 237 4.42 20.30 -8.27
C HIS A 237 3.30 20.94 -9.09
N ASP A 238 2.70 20.19 -10.03
CA ASP A 238 1.66 20.64 -10.96
C ASP A 238 0.41 21.15 -10.23
N LYS A 239 0.33 22.47 -10.06
CA LYS A 239 -0.79 23.14 -9.37
C LYS A 239 -2.08 23.14 -10.20
N VAL A 240 -1.97 23.11 -11.53
CA VAL A 240 -3.15 23.02 -12.40
C VAL A 240 -3.85 21.67 -12.18
N ASN A 241 -3.07 20.60 -12.06
CA ASN A 241 -3.63 19.29 -11.76
C ASN A 241 -4.19 19.21 -10.33
N GLN A 242 -3.55 19.84 -9.35
CA GLN A 242 -4.06 19.95 -7.99
C GLN A 242 -5.43 20.65 -7.98
N LEU A 243 -5.52 21.83 -8.59
CA LEU A 243 -6.75 22.61 -8.67
C LEU A 243 -7.87 21.87 -9.42
N ARG A 244 -7.51 21.10 -10.46
CA ARG A 244 -8.46 20.25 -11.18
C ARG A 244 -9.09 19.19 -10.27
N HIS A 245 -8.32 18.56 -9.39
CA HIS A 245 -8.81 17.57 -8.42
C HIS A 245 -9.73 18.24 -7.38
N VAL A 246 -9.31 19.38 -6.84
CA VAL A 246 -10.14 20.13 -5.89
C VAL A 246 -11.50 20.48 -6.51
N ARG A 247 -11.52 21.02 -7.71
CA ARG A 247 -12.78 21.41 -8.37
C ARG A 247 -13.64 20.23 -8.80
N PHE A 248 -13.02 19.09 -9.10
CA PHE A 248 -13.78 17.91 -9.47
C PHE A 248 -14.46 17.28 -8.25
N PHE A 249 -13.78 17.17 -7.13
CA PHE A 249 -14.33 16.55 -5.93
C PHE A 249 -15.09 17.52 -5.03
N GLY A 250 -14.72 18.80 -5.04
CA GLY A 250 -15.21 19.82 -4.12
C GLY A 250 -14.59 19.65 -2.74
N ASP A 251 -14.96 18.57 -2.07
CA ASP A 251 -14.50 18.20 -0.72
C ASP A 251 -14.39 16.67 -0.54
N ILE A 252 -14.15 16.24 0.69
CA ILE A 252 -14.08 14.81 1.03
C ILE A 252 -15.41 14.08 0.77
N HIS A 253 -16.56 14.76 0.92
CA HIS A 253 -17.86 14.12 0.65
C HIS A 253 -18.00 13.81 -0.83
N GLY A 254 -17.64 14.76 -1.72
CA GLY A 254 -17.63 14.51 -3.15
C GLY A 254 -16.66 13.39 -3.56
N MET A 255 -15.51 13.29 -2.88
CA MET A 255 -14.57 12.19 -3.10
C MET A 255 -15.16 10.83 -2.65
N VAL A 256 -15.83 10.78 -1.52
CA VAL A 256 -16.49 9.56 -1.01
C VAL A 256 -17.64 9.14 -1.93
N GLU A 257 -18.47 10.08 -2.38
CA GLU A 257 -19.54 9.79 -3.35
C GLU A 257 -18.98 9.21 -4.67
N HIS A 258 -17.88 9.78 -5.15
CA HIS A 258 -17.19 9.23 -6.32
C HIS A 258 -16.70 7.79 -6.09
N MET A 259 -16.18 7.50 -4.91
CA MET A 259 -15.73 6.16 -4.55
C MET A 259 -16.86 5.15 -4.37
N ARG A 260 -18.08 5.59 -4.03
CA ARG A 260 -19.28 4.73 -4.06
C ARG A 260 -19.60 4.21 -5.45
N LEU A 261 -19.45 5.06 -6.47
CA LEU A 261 -19.60 4.63 -7.88
C LEU A 261 -18.53 3.59 -8.26
N HIS A 262 -17.29 3.73 -7.76
CA HIS A 262 -16.26 2.71 -7.91
C HIS A 262 -16.64 1.41 -7.21
N ALA A 263 -17.16 1.48 -6.00
CA ALA A 263 -17.60 0.33 -5.22
C ALA A 263 -18.72 -0.46 -5.97
N ASP A 264 -19.66 0.23 -6.60
CA ASP A 264 -20.72 -0.40 -7.38
C ASP A 264 -20.19 -1.19 -8.60
N ILE A 265 -19.08 -0.76 -9.17
CA ILE A 265 -18.38 -1.49 -10.24
C ILE A 265 -17.55 -2.65 -9.69
N LEU A 266 -16.89 -2.45 -8.55
CA LEU A 266 -15.92 -3.42 -8.01
C LEU A 266 -16.59 -4.53 -7.19
N ARG A 267 -17.62 -4.22 -6.41
CA ARG A 267 -18.30 -5.17 -5.52
C ARG A 267 -18.75 -6.45 -6.24
N PRO A 268 -19.46 -6.40 -7.40
CA PRO A 268 -19.83 -7.61 -8.13
C PRO A 268 -18.63 -8.46 -8.52
N LYS A 269 -17.49 -7.85 -8.84
CA LYS A 269 -16.26 -8.55 -9.21
C LYS A 269 -15.65 -9.30 -8.00
N PHE A 270 -15.61 -8.68 -6.84
CA PHE A 270 -15.17 -9.34 -5.61
C PHE A 270 -16.11 -10.48 -5.21
N GLU A 271 -17.42 -10.32 -5.41
CA GLU A 271 -18.40 -11.37 -5.16
C GLU A 271 -18.24 -12.55 -6.12
N ILE A 272 -17.95 -12.33 -7.40
CA ILE A 272 -17.61 -13.39 -8.36
C ILE A 272 -16.41 -14.20 -7.87
N VAL A 273 -15.32 -13.52 -7.46
CA VAL A 273 -14.12 -14.20 -6.95
C VAL A 273 -14.47 -15.03 -5.73
N ARG A 274 -15.07 -14.41 -4.69
CA ARG A 274 -15.43 -15.07 -3.44
C ARG A 274 -16.34 -16.27 -3.67
N ASN A 275 -17.45 -16.08 -4.40
CA ASN A 275 -18.44 -17.12 -4.61
C ASN A 275 -17.89 -18.30 -5.43
N THR A 276 -16.99 -18.02 -6.39
CA THR A 276 -16.35 -19.07 -7.17
C THR A 276 -15.34 -19.85 -6.34
N LEU A 277 -14.51 -19.18 -5.54
CA LEU A 277 -13.59 -19.85 -4.62
C LEU A 277 -14.36 -20.73 -3.63
N GLU A 278 -15.39 -20.18 -2.99
CA GLU A 278 -16.18 -20.91 -2.01
C GLU A 278 -16.89 -22.13 -2.62
N SER A 279 -17.57 -21.96 -3.74
CA SER A 279 -18.33 -23.05 -4.38
C SER A 279 -17.43 -24.12 -4.99
N GLN A 280 -16.23 -23.77 -5.46
CA GLN A 280 -15.35 -24.70 -6.18
C GLN A 280 -14.25 -25.30 -5.30
N LEU A 281 -13.77 -24.58 -4.29
CA LEU A 281 -12.65 -24.99 -3.46
C LEU A 281 -13.02 -25.11 -1.97
N GLY A 282 -14.16 -24.57 -1.55
CA GLY A 282 -14.64 -24.63 -0.16
C GLY A 282 -14.71 -26.06 0.34
N GLY A 283 -14.18 -26.30 1.55
CA GLY A 283 -14.17 -27.61 2.19
C GLY A 283 -13.19 -28.64 1.63
N LEU A 284 -12.45 -28.34 0.54
CA LEU A 284 -11.48 -29.27 -0.05
C LEU A 284 -10.12 -29.28 0.65
N GLY A 285 -9.81 -28.28 1.48
CA GLY A 285 -8.51 -28.18 2.18
C GLY A 285 -7.30 -27.93 1.27
N ILE A 286 -7.51 -27.46 0.03
CA ILE A 286 -6.46 -27.24 -0.99
C ILE A 286 -6.09 -25.78 -1.20
N GLY A 287 -6.63 -24.89 -0.40
CA GLY A 287 -6.30 -23.46 -0.37
C GLY A 287 -7.16 -22.71 0.59
N THR A 288 -6.69 -21.51 0.94
CA THR A 288 -7.38 -20.51 1.76
C THR A 288 -7.37 -19.17 1.05
N TRP A 289 -8.31 -18.30 1.38
CA TRP A 289 -8.40 -16.98 0.76
C TRP A 289 -8.98 -15.95 1.71
N THR A 290 -8.64 -14.69 1.44
CA THR A 290 -9.17 -13.56 2.19
C THR A 290 -10.53 -13.11 1.63
N ASN A 291 -11.34 -12.48 2.48
CA ASN A 291 -12.62 -11.88 2.10
C ASN A 291 -12.62 -10.38 2.48
N PRO A 292 -11.96 -9.52 1.69
CA PRO A 292 -11.79 -8.12 2.02
C PRO A 292 -13.09 -7.33 1.90
N LYS A 293 -13.25 -6.30 2.75
CA LYS A 293 -14.34 -5.33 2.71
C LYS A 293 -14.03 -4.08 1.88
N GLY A 294 -12.83 -4.03 1.32
CA GLY A 294 -12.33 -2.91 0.51
C GLY A 294 -11.01 -3.23 -0.17
N GLY A 295 -10.42 -2.22 -0.80
CA GLY A 295 -9.19 -2.37 -1.56
C GLY A 295 -9.38 -2.98 -2.94
N TYR A 296 -8.33 -3.59 -3.48
CA TYR A 296 -8.27 -4.02 -4.89
C TYR A 296 -7.90 -5.48 -5.09
N PHE A 297 -7.64 -6.24 -4.00
CA PHE A 297 -7.05 -7.57 -4.12
C PHE A 297 -7.73 -8.59 -3.20
N VAL A 298 -7.67 -9.84 -3.63
CA VAL A 298 -7.93 -11.02 -2.82
C VAL A 298 -6.64 -11.83 -2.76
N SER A 299 -6.20 -12.22 -1.57
CA SER A 299 -5.06 -13.12 -1.37
C SER A 299 -5.55 -14.55 -1.34
N PHE A 300 -4.88 -15.42 -2.08
CA PHE A 300 -5.12 -16.86 -2.09
C PHE A 300 -3.83 -17.58 -1.71
N ASP A 301 -3.90 -18.50 -0.77
CA ASP A 301 -2.79 -19.35 -0.41
C ASP A 301 -3.13 -20.80 -0.80
N SER A 302 -2.35 -21.37 -1.72
CA SER A 302 -2.44 -22.76 -2.16
C SER A 302 -1.73 -23.68 -1.16
N LEU A 303 -1.75 -24.99 -1.43
CA LEU A 303 -0.81 -25.92 -0.78
C LEU A 303 0.63 -25.47 -1.04
N ASP A 304 1.50 -25.67 -0.05
CA ASP A 304 2.94 -25.34 -0.13
C ASP A 304 3.59 -25.95 -1.38
N GLY A 305 4.42 -25.15 -2.07
CA GLY A 305 5.12 -25.55 -3.29
C GLY A 305 4.26 -25.56 -4.55
N CYS A 306 3.04 -25.02 -4.52
CA CYS A 306 2.11 -25.10 -5.65
C CYS A 306 1.90 -23.78 -6.41
N ALA A 307 2.18 -22.62 -5.82
CA ALA A 307 1.82 -21.34 -6.41
C ALA A 307 2.46 -21.09 -7.79
N LYS A 308 3.75 -21.36 -7.95
CA LYS A 308 4.44 -21.19 -9.24
C LYS A 308 3.87 -22.08 -10.32
N GLU A 309 3.56 -23.35 -10.01
CA GLU A 309 2.94 -24.26 -10.99
C GLU A 309 1.53 -23.80 -11.35
N ILE A 310 0.72 -23.38 -10.37
CA ILE A 310 -0.63 -22.84 -10.61
C ILE A 310 -0.55 -21.63 -11.54
N VAL A 311 0.25 -20.62 -11.22
CA VAL A 311 0.40 -19.41 -12.05
C VAL A 311 0.90 -19.74 -13.46
N SER A 312 1.87 -20.65 -13.58
CA SER A 312 2.40 -21.09 -14.87
C SER A 312 1.33 -21.79 -15.73
N ARG A 313 0.50 -22.67 -15.14
CA ARG A 313 -0.58 -23.35 -15.85
C ARG A 313 -1.71 -22.41 -16.21
N CYS A 314 -2.08 -21.50 -15.34
CA CYS A 314 -3.03 -20.44 -15.63
C CYS A 314 -2.59 -19.64 -16.86
N LYS A 315 -1.32 -19.22 -16.92
CA LYS A 315 -0.76 -18.52 -18.08
C LYS A 315 -0.87 -19.34 -19.38
N LYS A 316 -0.59 -20.64 -19.33
CA LYS A 316 -0.76 -21.55 -20.50
C LYS A 316 -2.19 -21.67 -20.95
N ALA A 317 -3.15 -21.53 -20.02
CA ALA A 317 -4.58 -21.52 -20.31
C ALA A 317 -5.13 -20.14 -20.73
N GLY A 318 -4.27 -19.11 -20.86
CA GLY A 318 -4.64 -17.76 -21.24
C GLY A 318 -5.00 -16.83 -20.08
N LEU A 319 -4.91 -17.30 -18.83
CA LEU A 319 -5.14 -16.48 -17.64
C LEU A 319 -3.80 -15.96 -17.07
N VAL A 320 -3.58 -14.65 -17.20
CA VAL A 320 -2.37 -13.98 -16.68
C VAL A 320 -2.64 -13.48 -15.27
N LEU A 321 -1.86 -13.97 -14.31
CA LEU A 321 -1.83 -13.55 -12.92
C LEU A 321 -0.51 -12.84 -12.61
N THR A 322 -0.46 -12.13 -11.47
CA THR A 322 0.82 -11.67 -10.91
C THR A 322 1.75 -12.87 -10.68
N SER A 323 3.04 -12.71 -10.94
CA SER A 323 4.02 -13.78 -10.73
C SER A 323 3.99 -14.29 -9.29
N ALA A 324 4.03 -15.61 -9.10
CA ALA A 324 4.16 -16.21 -7.78
C ALA A 324 5.47 -15.72 -7.12
N GLY A 325 5.40 -15.43 -5.82
CA GLY A 325 6.50 -14.85 -5.06
C GLY A 325 6.58 -13.32 -5.08
N ALA A 326 5.89 -12.62 -5.98
CA ALA A 326 5.94 -11.16 -6.08
C ALA A 326 5.52 -10.46 -4.77
N THR A 327 4.70 -11.09 -3.96
CA THR A 327 4.23 -10.56 -2.66
C THR A 327 5.24 -10.72 -1.52
N TYR A 328 6.46 -11.15 -1.83
CA TYR A 328 7.57 -11.35 -0.90
C TYR A 328 8.85 -10.64 -1.38
N PRO A 329 9.71 -10.18 -0.45
CA PRO A 329 11.03 -9.65 -0.78
C PRO A 329 11.83 -10.59 -1.69
N TYR A 330 12.53 -9.99 -2.65
CA TYR A 330 13.35 -10.70 -3.64
C TYR A 330 12.56 -11.70 -4.52
N GLY A 331 11.23 -11.61 -4.54
CA GLY A 331 10.38 -12.56 -5.27
C GLY A 331 10.36 -13.97 -4.68
N LYS A 332 10.71 -14.13 -3.41
CA LYS A 332 10.91 -15.42 -2.75
C LYS A 332 9.87 -15.66 -1.65
N ASP A 333 8.75 -16.26 -2.02
CA ASP A 333 7.82 -16.85 -1.06
C ASP A 333 8.42 -18.18 -0.53
N PRO A 334 8.72 -18.29 0.78
CA PRO A 334 9.33 -19.49 1.34
C PRO A 334 8.42 -20.72 1.27
N HIS A 335 7.11 -20.53 1.20
CA HIS A 335 6.12 -21.61 1.09
C HIS A 335 5.70 -21.89 -0.36
N ASP A 336 6.02 -20.98 -1.30
CA ASP A 336 5.51 -21.03 -2.69
C ASP A 336 4.00 -21.30 -2.74
N SER A 337 3.25 -20.52 -1.95
CA SER A 337 1.80 -20.72 -1.73
C SER A 337 0.96 -19.51 -2.10
N ASN A 338 1.50 -18.28 -1.96
CA ASN A 338 0.71 -17.07 -2.09
C ASN A 338 0.50 -16.64 -3.55
N ILE A 339 -0.75 -16.33 -3.88
CA ILE A 339 -1.20 -15.83 -5.19
C ILE A 339 -2.10 -14.62 -4.98
N ARG A 340 -1.75 -13.50 -5.60
CA ARG A 340 -2.56 -12.28 -5.59
C ARG A 340 -3.55 -12.29 -6.75
N ILE A 341 -4.85 -12.16 -6.44
CA ILE A 341 -5.95 -12.04 -7.40
C ILE A 341 -6.36 -10.56 -7.46
N ALA A 342 -6.36 -9.98 -8.67
CA ALA A 342 -6.75 -8.59 -8.94
C ALA A 342 -7.99 -8.54 -9.84
N PRO A 343 -9.21 -8.50 -9.30
CA PRO A 343 -10.43 -8.64 -10.08
C PRO A 343 -10.87 -7.37 -10.80
N SER A 344 -10.23 -6.23 -10.56
CA SER A 344 -10.76 -4.90 -10.93
C SER A 344 -10.86 -4.66 -12.45
N PHE A 345 -9.96 -5.19 -13.26
CA PHE A 345 -9.84 -4.86 -14.68
C PHE A 345 -10.84 -5.60 -15.59
N PRO A 346 -10.96 -6.96 -15.57
CA PRO A 346 -11.76 -7.68 -16.55
C PRO A 346 -13.28 -7.39 -16.43
N ALA A 347 -14.04 -7.59 -17.51
CA ALA A 347 -15.49 -7.60 -17.44
C ALA A 347 -15.98 -8.77 -16.55
N ASN A 348 -17.20 -8.69 -16.00
CA ASN A 348 -17.71 -9.72 -15.08
C ASN A 348 -17.76 -11.11 -15.72
N SER A 349 -18.14 -11.21 -17.01
CA SER A 349 -18.16 -12.47 -17.77
C SER A 349 -16.76 -13.09 -17.89
N ASP A 350 -15.77 -12.27 -18.22
CA ASP A 350 -14.40 -12.70 -18.38
C ASP A 350 -13.79 -13.09 -17.05
N LEU A 351 -14.11 -12.35 -15.98
CA LEU A 351 -13.69 -12.66 -14.62
C LEU A 351 -14.27 -14.01 -14.15
N GLN A 352 -15.55 -14.28 -14.44
CA GLN A 352 -16.17 -15.58 -14.10
C GLN A 352 -15.44 -16.74 -14.82
N LEU A 353 -15.13 -16.57 -16.10
CA LEU A 353 -14.36 -17.56 -16.86
C LEU A 353 -12.94 -17.72 -16.29
N ALA A 354 -12.28 -16.62 -15.99
CA ALA A 354 -10.95 -16.62 -15.39
C ALA A 354 -10.91 -17.37 -14.04
N MET A 355 -11.92 -17.16 -13.19
CA MET A 355 -12.03 -17.84 -11.91
C MET A 355 -12.33 -19.33 -12.04
N ASN A 356 -13.12 -19.74 -13.06
CA ASN A 356 -13.34 -21.15 -13.35
C ASN A 356 -12.05 -21.83 -13.81
N VAL A 357 -11.26 -21.18 -14.67
CA VAL A 357 -9.93 -21.67 -15.07
C VAL A 357 -9.00 -21.78 -13.85
N PHE A 358 -8.95 -20.71 -13.03
CA PHE A 358 -8.11 -20.67 -11.83
C PHE A 358 -8.40 -21.83 -10.89
N THR A 359 -9.65 -22.02 -10.51
CA THR A 359 -10.05 -23.09 -9.56
C THR A 359 -9.84 -24.50 -10.13
N CYS A 360 -10.04 -24.70 -11.45
CA CYS A 360 -9.70 -25.95 -12.12
C CYS A 360 -8.19 -26.25 -12.04
N VAL A 361 -7.35 -25.25 -12.29
CA VAL A 361 -5.88 -25.39 -12.21
C VAL A 361 -5.43 -25.66 -10.77
N VAL A 362 -6.00 -24.97 -9.77
CA VAL A 362 -5.73 -25.23 -8.36
C VAL A 362 -6.02 -26.70 -8.02
N LYS A 363 -7.21 -27.22 -8.38
CA LYS A 363 -7.57 -28.63 -8.17
C LYS A 363 -6.56 -29.58 -8.83
N LEU A 364 -6.22 -29.32 -10.10
CA LEU A 364 -5.28 -30.15 -10.86
C LEU A 364 -3.90 -30.23 -10.21
N VAL A 365 -3.35 -29.08 -9.78
CA VAL A 365 -2.02 -29.03 -9.16
C VAL A 365 -2.05 -29.69 -7.79
N SER A 366 -3.10 -29.47 -7.00
CA SER A 366 -3.26 -30.09 -5.69
C SER A 366 -3.36 -31.62 -5.76
N VAL A 367 -4.14 -32.14 -6.71
CA VAL A 367 -4.23 -33.60 -6.94
C VAL A 367 -2.88 -34.19 -7.33
N LYS A 368 -2.14 -33.52 -8.21
CA LYS A 368 -0.79 -34.00 -8.59
C LYS A 368 0.17 -34.02 -7.40
N LYS A 369 0.11 -33.01 -6.52
CA LYS A 369 0.91 -33.00 -5.30
C LYS A 369 0.58 -34.15 -4.41
N TYR A 370 -0.70 -34.42 -4.11
CA TYR A 370 -1.11 -35.54 -3.27
C TYR A 370 -0.71 -36.90 -3.85
N LEU A 371 -0.86 -37.11 -5.17
CA LEU A 371 -0.42 -38.34 -5.81
C LEU A 371 1.10 -38.56 -5.66
N ALA A 372 1.89 -37.48 -5.86
CA ALA A 372 3.35 -37.57 -5.68
C ALA A 372 3.75 -37.87 -4.23
N GLU A 373 3.03 -37.37 -3.24
CA GLU A 373 3.23 -37.63 -1.82
C GLU A 373 2.87 -39.08 -1.47
N MET A 374 1.79 -39.62 -2.04
CA MET A 374 1.41 -41.05 -1.87
C MET A 374 2.46 -42.00 -2.46
N ASP A 375 2.92 -41.73 -3.69
CA ASP A 375 3.96 -42.53 -4.36
C ASP A 375 5.30 -42.52 -3.58
N ALA A 376 5.57 -41.43 -2.85
CA ALA A 376 6.78 -41.29 -2.02
C ALA A 376 6.67 -42.06 -0.68
N GLN A 377 5.45 -42.26 -0.15
CA GLN A 377 5.20 -43.01 1.07
C GLN A 377 5.19 -44.55 0.85
N GLU A 378 4.92 -45.01 -0.39
CA GLU A 378 4.90 -46.42 -0.76
C GLU A 378 6.30 -46.96 -1.12
N LYS A 379 7.32 -46.11 -1.18
CA LYS A 379 8.73 -46.44 -1.44
C LYS A 379 9.57 -46.47 -0.16
#